data_533b1fa60932dbfd12b958ef256780f1
#
_entry.id   533b1fa60932dbfd12b958ef256780f1
#
_cell.length_a   1.000
_cell.length_b   1.000
_cell.length_c   1.000
_cell.angle_alpha   90.00
_cell.angle_beta   90.00
_cell.angle_gamma   90.00
#
_symmetry.space_group_name_H-M   'P 1'
#
loop_
_entity.id
_entity.type
_entity.pdbx_description
1 polymer ?
#
loop_
_entity_poly.entity_id
_entity_poly.type
_entity_poly.pdbx_seq_one_letter_code
_entity_poly.pdbx_strand_id
1 'polypeptide(L)'
;MSDKEPVISVHDLPLTFKVKYLGKQPAKGLWGMKHTRKPVEYMVAAAKNLPPHVILPIVRLTINRDGIQFVNITDKAVKSESIRFSVDAISYGVQDLVYTRVFSMIIVTDDSLDNGVPFECHSFVCESKDQARRITYALAACFQDYGRKVKLDGKERAIKKFAIDLRTPEEQAAASDGETEA
;
A
#
# COMPACT_ATOMS: atom_id res chain seq x y z
N MET A 1 16.93 -22.29 -4.26
CA MET A 1 16.14 -21.76 -3.17
C MET A 1 14.74 -21.51 -3.62
N SER A 2 13.82 -22.20 -3.02
CA SER A 2 12.43 -21.99 -3.35
C SER A 2 11.97 -20.66 -2.78
N ASP A 3 11.67 -19.72 -3.66
CA ASP A 3 10.97 -18.52 -3.27
C ASP A 3 9.55 -18.92 -2.88
N LYS A 4 9.41 -19.46 -1.68
CA LYS A 4 8.08 -19.76 -1.17
C LYS A 4 7.38 -18.44 -0.91
N GLU A 5 6.28 -18.24 -1.58
CA GLU A 5 5.44 -17.10 -1.31
C GLU A 5 4.99 -17.13 0.14
N PRO A 6 4.96 -15.98 0.82
CA PRO A 6 4.52 -15.94 2.20
C PRO A 6 3.06 -16.37 2.29
N VAL A 7 2.77 -17.31 3.20
CA VAL A 7 1.41 -17.75 3.45
C VAL A 7 0.87 -16.93 4.62
N ILE A 8 0.04 -15.96 4.31
CA ILE A 8 -0.58 -15.11 5.33
C ILE A 8 -2.09 -15.25 5.22
N SER A 9 -2.72 -15.62 6.34
CA SER A 9 -4.17 -15.74 6.41
C SER A 9 -4.73 -14.64 7.32
N VAL A 10 -6.04 -14.45 7.28
CA VAL A 10 -6.72 -13.50 8.14
C VAL A 10 -6.49 -13.80 9.63
N HIS A 11 -6.23 -15.06 9.97
CA HIS A 11 -5.95 -15.45 11.36
C HIS A 11 -4.59 -14.94 11.86
N ASP A 12 -3.70 -14.57 10.96
CA ASP A 12 -2.41 -14.00 11.31
C ASP A 12 -2.48 -12.51 11.63
N LEU A 13 -3.60 -11.86 11.28
CA LEU A 13 -3.80 -10.45 11.55
C LEU A 13 -4.22 -10.21 12.99
N PRO A 14 -3.83 -9.10 13.64
CA PRO A 14 -3.05 -8.00 13.03
C PRO A 14 -1.56 -8.33 12.90
N LEU A 15 -0.96 -7.78 11.87
CA LEU A 15 0.48 -7.85 11.66
C LEU A 15 1.04 -6.43 11.68
N THR A 16 2.17 -6.25 12.34
CA THR A 16 2.80 -4.94 12.51
C THR A 16 4.19 -4.97 11.90
N PHE A 17 4.51 -3.89 11.18
CA PHE A 17 5.78 -3.74 10.48
C PHE A 17 6.37 -2.37 10.80
N LYS A 18 7.68 -2.33 10.99
CA LYS A 18 8.41 -1.08 11.14
C LYS A 18 8.95 -0.69 9.76
N VAL A 19 8.48 0.43 9.24
CA VAL A 19 8.82 0.89 7.90
C VAL A 19 9.04 2.40 7.92
N LYS A 20 9.54 2.96 6.81
CA LYS A 20 9.68 4.40 6.66
C LYS A 20 8.57 4.90 5.76
N TYR A 21 7.95 6.00 6.14
CA TYR A 21 6.90 6.61 5.33
C TYR A 21 7.55 7.48 4.26
N LEU A 22 7.37 7.08 3.00
CA LEU A 22 7.94 7.80 1.86
C LEU A 22 7.13 9.05 1.52
N GLY A 23 5.83 9.02 1.80
CA GLY A 23 4.95 10.15 1.57
C GLY A 23 3.70 9.77 0.81
N LYS A 24 2.99 10.78 0.35
CA LYS A 24 1.79 10.61 -0.47
C LYS A 24 1.84 11.54 -1.66
N GLN A 25 1.22 11.12 -2.75
CA GLN A 25 1.08 11.89 -3.98
C GLN A 25 -0.29 11.62 -4.58
N PRO A 26 -0.85 12.57 -5.32
CA PRO A 26 -2.09 12.30 -6.05
C PRO A 26 -1.91 11.13 -7.02
N ALA A 27 -2.92 10.27 -7.11
CA ALA A 27 -2.97 9.19 -8.09
C ALA A 27 -4.09 9.49 -9.09
N LYS A 28 -3.90 9.05 -10.32
CA LYS A 28 -4.84 9.36 -11.40
C LYS A 28 -5.90 8.28 -11.63
N GLY A 29 -5.85 7.20 -10.87
CA GLY A 29 -6.80 6.11 -11.03
C GLY A 29 -6.88 5.23 -9.80
N LEU A 30 -7.89 4.36 -9.80
CA LEU A 30 -8.22 3.53 -8.64
C LEU A 30 -7.26 2.37 -8.43
N TRP A 31 -6.72 1.81 -9.51
CA TRP A 31 -5.89 0.62 -9.39
C TRP A 31 -5.00 0.48 -10.62
N GLY A 32 -3.97 -0.31 -10.43
CA GLY A 32 -3.01 -0.61 -11.45
C GLY A 32 -1.68 0.09 -11.24
N MET A 33 -0.62 -0.62 -11.56
CA MET A 33 0.76 -0.16 -11.40
C MET A 33 1.02 1.16 -12.12
N LYS A 34 0.35 1.39 -13.24
CA LYS A 34 0.49 2.64 -14.00
C LYS A 34 0.13 3.89 -13.19
N HIS A 35 -0.70 3.73 -12.16
CA HIS A 35 -1.10 4.86 -11.30
C HIS A 35 -0.24 5.00 -10.05
N THR A 36 0.66 4.06 -9.78
CA THR A 36 1.58 4.13 -8.64
C THR A 36 3.01 4.45 -9.06
N ARG A 37 3.40 4.10 -10.30
CA ARG A 37 4.79 4.26 -10.74
C ARG A 37 5.28 5.70 -10.70
N LYS A 38 4.54 6.63 -11.31
CA LYS A 38 4.95 8.05 -11.30
C LYS A 38 4.96 8.65 -9.90
N PRO A 39 3.91 8.45 -9.08
CA PRO A 39 3.96 8.90 -7.69
C PRO A 39 5.15 8.34 -6.92
N VAL A 40 5.45 7.05 -7.07
CA VAL A 40 6.59 6.43 -6.39
C VAL A 40 7.90 7.06 -6.85
N GLU A 41 8.10 7.23 -8.16
CA GLU A 41 9.32 7.84 -8.69
C GLU A 41 9.51 9.27 -8.16
N TYR A 42 8.43 10.04 -8.11
CA TYR A 42 8.47 11.39 -7.57
C TYR A 42 8.87 11.39 -6.10
N MET A 43 8.25 10.52 -5.30
CA MET A 43 8.53 10.44 -3.86
C MET A 43 9.95 9.95 -3.58
N VAL A 44 10.45 8.98 -4.35
CA VAL A 44 11.82 8.47 -4.20
C VAL A 44 12.82 9.57 -4.56
N ALA A 45 12.58 10.30 -5.65
CA ALA A 45 13.45 11.41 -6.04
C ALA A 45 13.49 12.50 -4.96
N ALA A 46 12.33 12.84 -4.41
CA ALA A 46 12.25 13.82 -3.33
C ALA A 46 13.03 13.34 -2.08
N ALA A 47 12.91 12.05 -1.75
CA ALA A 47 13.62 11.48 -0.60
C ALA A 47 15.13 11.50 -0.79
N LYS A 48 15.62 11.24 -2.00
CA LYS A 48 17.04 11.30 -2.33
C LYS A 48 17.62 12.70 -2.24
N ASN A 49 16.78 13.72 -2.40
CA ASN A 49 17.17 15.10 -2.36
C ASN A 49 16.98 15.76 -0.99
N LEU A 50 16.63 14.99 0.03
CA LEU A 50 16.51 15.51 1.39
C LEU A 50 17.89 15.98 1.91
N PRO A 51 17.92 17.05 2.73
CA PRO A 51 19.17 17.45 3.39
C PRO A 51 19.75 16.29 4.21
N PRO A 52 21.10 16.23 4.41
CA PRO A 52 21.73 15.09 5.06
C PRO A 52 21.24 14.78 6.48
N HIS A 53 20.70 15.76 7.18
CA HIS A 53 20.21 15.59 8.55
C HIS A 53 18.71 15.31 8.63
N VAL A 54 18.02 15.28 7.48
CA VAL A 54 16.58 15.01 7.43
C VAL A 54 16.38 13.55 7.03
N ILE A 55 15.62 12.83 7.85
CA ILE A 55 15.32 11.42 7.58
C ILE A 55 13.82 11.26 7.31
N LEU A 56 13.48 10.20 6.59
CA LEU A 56 12.07 9.83 6.42
C LEU A 56 11.49 9.41 7.77
N PRO A 57 10.22 9.74 8.04
CA PRO A 57 9.59 9.31 9.28
C PRO A 57 9.55 7.79 9.39
N ILE A 58 9.91 7.28 10.57
CA ILE A 58 9.76 5.86 10.86
C ILE A 58 8.36 5.66 11.43
N VAL A 59 7.62 4.72 10.85
CA VAL A 59 6.24 4.46 11.26
C VAL A 59 6.07 2.99 11.62
N ARG A 60 5.15 2.75 12.54
CA ARG A 60 4.65 1.41 12.83
C ARG A 60 3.38 1.20 12.03
N LEU A 61 3.47 0.33 11.04
CA LEU A 61 2.38 0.02 10.13
C LEU A 61 1.70 -1.26 10.58
N THR A 62 0.41 -1.19 10.83
CA THR A 62 -0.37 -2.35 11.29
C THR A 62 -1.47 -2.64 10.29
N ILE A 63 -1.55 -3.90 9.86
CA ILE A 63 -2.64 -4.40 9.01
C ILE A 63 -3.51 -5.29 9.87
N ASN A 64 -4.78 -4.92 9.99
CA ASN A 64 -5.78 -5.69 10.75
C ASN A 64 -6.96 -5.98 9.83
N ARG A 65 -7.99 -6.63 10.38
CA ARG A 65 -9.16 -7.03 9.58
C ARG A 65 -9.99 -5.84 9.08
N ASP A 66 -9.85 -4.69 9.71
CA ASP A 66 -10.61 -3.48 9.36
C ASP A 66 -9.89 -2.61 8.33
N GLY A 67 -8.61 -2.84 8.11
CA GLY A 67 -7.82 -2.06 7.17
C GLY A 67 -6.38 -1.90 7.63
N ILE A 68 -5.84 -0.72 7.40
CA ILE A 68 -4.43 -0.41 7.67
C ILE A 68 -4.35 0.84 8.55
N GLN A 69 -3.39 0.86 9.45
CA GLN A 69 -3.10 2.04 10.26
C GLN A 69 -1.61 2.21 10.43
N PHE A 70 -1.15 3.44 10.55
CA PHE A 70 0.24 3.69 10.85
C PHE A 70 0.39 4.89 11.77
N VAL A 71 1.43 4.83 12.60
CA VAL A 71 1.74 5.88 13.56
C VAL A 71 3.22 6.20 13.48
N ASN A 72 3.55 7.49 13.50
CA ASN A 72 4.93 7.94 13.47
C ASN A 72 5.60 7.59 14.81
N ILE A 73 6.70 6.84 14.75
CA ILE A 73 7.48 6.43 15.93
C ILE A 73 8.91 6.96 15.88
N THR A 74 9.17 7.93 15.00
CA THR A 74 10.52 8.49 14.84
C THR A 74 11.03 9.10 16.14
N ASP A 75 10.17 9.81 16.85
CA ASP A 75 10.50 10.42 18.13
C ASP A 75 9.56 9.87 19.21
N LYS A 76 10.13 9.10 20.13
CA LYS A 76 9.36 8.47 21.21
C LYS A 76 8.79 9.48 22.21
N ALA A 77 9.34 10.69 22.26
CA ALA A 77 8.89 11.73 23.17
C ALA A 77 7.64 12.44 22.67
N VAL A 78 7.33 12.32 21.37
CA VAL A 78 6.18 12.96 20.76
C VAL A 78 5.07 11.93 20.55
N LYS A 79 3.88 12.19 21.09
CA LYS A 79 2.71 11.35 20.77
C LYS A 79 2.18 11.79 19.41
N SER A 80 2.24 10.87 18.46
CA SER A 80 1.69 11.09 17.12
C SER A 80 0.33 10.41 17.01
N GLU A 81 -0.59 11.05 16.29
CA GLU A 81 -1.86 10.45 16.00
C GLU A 81 -1.73 9.32 14.99
N SER A 82 -2.53 8.29 15.18
CA SER A 82 -2.58 7.18 14.25
C SER A 82 -3.39 7.56 13.01
N ILE A 83 -2.85 7.30 11.84
CA ILE A 83 -3.58 7.47 10.57
C ILE A 83 -4.19 6.12 10.22
N ARG A 84 -5.49 6.09 9.97
CA ARG A 84 -6.23 4.87 9.68
C ARG A 84 -6.95 4.97 8.35
N PHE A 85 -6.89 3.89 7.60
CA PHE A 85 -7.67 3.73 6.38
C PHE A 85 -8.45 2.43 6.48
N SER A 86 -9.77 2.52 6.39
CA SER A 86 -10.60 1.33 6.38
C SER A 86 -10.39 0.56 5.08
N VAL A 87 -10.68 -0.74 5.12
CA VAL A 87 -10.46 -1.62 3.98
C VAL A 87 -11.22 -1.13 2.73
N ASP A 88 -12.39 -0.53 2.91
CA ASP A 88 -13.20 -0.03 1.79
C ASP A 88 -12.65 1.28 1.20
N ALA A 89 -11.74 1.96 1.88
CA ALA A 89 -11.05 3.14 1.35
C ALA A 89 -9.79 2.77 0.55
N ILE A 90 -9.28 1.55 0.71
CA ILE A 90 -8.07 1.10 0.02
C ILE A 90 -8.48 0.43 -1.28
N SER A 91 -8.11 1.01 -2.42
CA SER A 91 -8.51 0.47 -3.72
C SER A 91 -7.45 -0.39 -4.40
N TYR A 92 -6.18 -0.27 -3.99
CA TYR A 92 -5.09 -0.99 -4.64
C TYR A 92 -3.88 -1.06 -3.72
N GLY A 93 -3.15 -2.16 -3.78
CA GLY A 93 -1.88 -2.33 -3.07
C GLY A 93 -0.90 -3.10 -3.93
N VAL A 94 0.38 -2.71 -3.89
CA VAL A 94 1.40 -3.32 -4.75
C VAL A 94 2.80 -3.14 -4.17
N GLN A 95 3.64 -4.14 -4.38
CA GLN A 95 5.10 -4.00 -4.22
C GLN A 95 5.64 -3.39 -5.51
N ASP A 96 6.37 -2.27 -5.40
CA ASP A 96 6.85 -1.59 -6.61
C ASP A 96 7.83 -2.46 -7.40
N LEU A 97 7.74 -2.39 -8.73
CA LEU A 97 8.53 -3.25 -9.59
C LEU A 97 9.99 -2.79 -9.73
N VAL A 98 10.26 -1.51 -9.56
CA VAL A 98 11.62 -0.95 -9.66
C VAL A 98 12.25 -0.86 -8.29
N TYR A 99 11.55 -0.22 -7.36
CA TYR A 99 12.01 -0.07 -5.99
C TYR A 99 11.37 -1.17 -5.15
N THR A 100 11.96 -2.37 -5.21
CA THR A 100 11.34 -3.59 -4.67
C THR A 100 11.15 -3.58 -3.15
N ARG A 101 11.75 -2.62 -2.45
CA ARG A 101 11.52 -2.41 -1.02
C ARG A 101 10.36 -1.44 -0.75
N VAL A 102 9.74 -0.91 -1.78
CA VAL A 102 8.63 0.03 -1.65
C VAL A 102 7.30 -0.70 -1.79
N PHE A 103 6.45 -0.55 -0.78
CA PHE A 103 5.06 -0.92 -0.82
C PHE A 103 4.23 0.34 -1.04
N SER A 104 3.27 0.29 -1.96
CA SER A 104 2.39 1.42 -2.28
C SER A 104 0.95 0.99 -2.23
N MET A 105 0.08 1.93 -1.85
CA MET A 105 -1.37 1.70 -1.86
C MET A 105 -2.07 2.95 -2.35
N ILE A 106 -3.21 2.75 -3.01
CA ILE A 106 -4.07 3.84 -3.46
C ILE A 106 -5.25 3.94 -2.51
N ILE A 107 -5.46 5.13 -1.96
CA ILE A 107 -6.54 5.43 -1.03
C ILE A 107 -7.55 6.33 -1.74
N VAL A 108 -8.82 5.97 -1.62
CA VAL A 108 -9.92 6.81 -2.10
C VAL A 108 -10.31 7.75 -0.97
N THR A 109 -10.24 9.04 -1.23
CA THR A 109 -10.57 10.06 -0.23
C THR A 109 -11.96 10.64 -0.49
N ASP A 110 -12.65 11.02 0.59
CA ASP A 110 -13.97 11.65 0.49
C ASP A 110 -13.87 13.14 0.16
N ASP A 111 -12.66 13.68 0.07
CA ASP A 111 -12.42 15.10 -0.18
C ASP A 111 -12.39 15.46 -1.67
N SER A 112 -12.96 14.59 -2.51
CA SER A 112 -12.99 14.80 -3.94
C SER A 112 -13.68 16.10 -4.35
N LEU A 113 -14.57 16.61 -3.52
CA LEU A 113 -15.30 17.84 -3.80
C LEU A 113 -14.48 19.09 -3.55
N ASP A 114 -13.52 19.03 -2.61
CA ASP A 114 -12.74 20.21 -2.21
C ASP A 114 -11.42 20.34 -2.98
N ASN A 115 -10.76 19.23 -3.29
CA ASN A 115 -9.42 19.24 -3.88
C ASN A 115 -9.36 18.74 -5.31
N GLY A 116 -10.43 18.18 -5.85
CA GLY A 116 -10.46 17.63 -7.20
C GLY A 116 -9.55 16.42 -7.41
N VAL A 117 -8.97 15.87 -6.32
CA VAL A 117 -8.07 14.72 -6.38
C VAL A 117 -8.63 13.63 -5.47
N PRO A 118 -9.46 12.70 -6.02
CA PRO A 118 -10.11 11.70 -5.20
C PRO A 118 -9.21 10.53 -4.78
N PHE A 119 -7.99 10.44 -5.34
CA PHE A 119 -7.12 9.30 -5.11
C PHE A 119 -5.76 9.75 -4.63
N GLU A 120 -5.23 9.08 -3.60
CA GLU A 120 -3.90 9.33 -3.08
C GLU A 120 -3.08 8.04 -3.08
N CYS A 121 -1.84 8.14 -3.59
CA CYS A 121 -0.88 7.04 -3.49
C CYS A 121 0.00 7.27 -2.27
N HIS A 122 -0.05 6.35 -1.32
CA HIS A 122 0.81 6.35 -0.14
C HIS A 122 1.86 5.27 -0.32
N SER A 123 3.11 5.60 0.01
CA SER A 123 4.22 4.66 -0.17
C SER A 123 5.08 4.55 1.06
N PHE A 124 5.64 3.37 1.26
CA PHE A 124 6.46 3.03 2.42
C PHE A 124 7.71 2.30 1.96
N VAL A 125 8.86 2.67 2.53
CA VAL A 125 10.12 1.94 2.29
C VAL A 125 10.27 0.91 3.40
N CYS A 126 10.33 -0.35 3.00
CA CYS A 126 10.44 -1.48 3.91
C CYS A 126 11.90 -1.82 4.18
N GLU A 127 12.15 -2.65 5.19
CA GLU A 127 13.50 -3.09 5.55
C GLU A 127 14.10 -4.00 4.49
N SER A 128 13.24 -4.71 3.76
CA SER A 128 13.66 -5.64 2.71
C SER A 128 12.54 -5.79 1.68
N LYS A 129 12.87 -6.35 0.51
CA LYS A 129 11.85 -6.69 -0.49
C LYS A 129 10.89 -7.74 0.05
N ASP A 130 11.36 -8.64 0.91
CA ASP A 130 10.53 -9.66 1.53
C ASP A 130 9.51 -9.06 2.47
N GLN A 131 9.89 -8.02 3.22
CA GLN A 131 8.94 -7.31 4.08
C GLN A 131 7.86 -6.62 3.24
N ALA A 132 8.24 -5.96 2.15
CA ALA A 132 7.28 -5.32 1.25
C ALA A 132 6.29 -6.36 0.68
N ARG A 133 6.79 -7.53 0.33
CA ARG A 133 5.95 -8.63 -0.17
C ARG A 133 5.01 -9.14 0.93
N ARG A 134 5.50 -9.30 2.15
CA ARG A 134 4.66 -9.74 3.28
C ARG A 134 3.54 -8.74 3.59
N ILE A 135 3.81 -7.45 3.50
CA ILE A 135 2.79 -6.42 3.68
C ILE A 135 1.71 -6.56 2.60
N THR A 136 2.13 -6.79 1.35
CA THR A 136 1.21 -6.98 0.23
C THR A 136 0.29 -8.18 0.47
N TYR A 137 0.84 -9.30 0.92
CA TYR A 137 0.05 -10.50 1.22
C TYR A 137 -0.84 -10.32 2.44
N ALA A 138 -0.39 -9.59 3.45
CA ALA A 138 -1.20 -9.28 4.62
C ALA A 138 -2.44 -8.45 4.23
N LEU A 139 -2.24 -7.48 3.35
CA LEU A 139 -3.35 -6.67 2.84
C LEU A 139 -4.29 -7.50 1.99
N ALA A 140 -3.76 -8.44 1.20
CA ALA A 140 -4.59 -9.37 0.43
C ALA A 140 -5.47 -10.22 1.33
N ALA A 141 -4.93 -10.70 2.45
CA ALA A 141 -5.70 -11.47 3.43
C ALA A 141 -6.83 -10.64 4.03
N CYS A 142 -6.55 -9.37 4.34
CA CYS A 142 -7.55 -8.42 4.82
C CYS A 142 -8.69 -8.24 3.80
N PHE A 143 -8.35 -8.09 2.53
CA PHE A 143 -9.34 -7.92 1.47
C PHE A 143 -10.17 -9.17 1.25
N GLN A 144 -9.56 -10.36 1.32
CA GLN A 144 -10.30 -11.63 1.20
C GLN A 144 -11.33 -11.78 2.33
N ASP A 145 -10.95 -11.43 3.54
CA ASP A 145 -11.85 -11.48 4.69
C ASP A 145 -13.01 -10.48 4.51
N TYR A 146 -12.70 -9.28 4.07
CA TYR A 146 -13.72 -8.26 3.80
C TYR A 146 -14.71 -8.72 2.72
N GLY A 147 -14.21 -9.27 1.62
CA GLY A 147 -15.06 -9.76 0.53
C GLY A 147 -15.99 -10.88 1.01
N ARG A 148 -15.51 -11.76 1.89
CA ARG A 148 -16.31 -12.82 2.47
C ARG A 148 -17.42 -12.27 3.35
N LYS A 149 -17.11 -11.30 4.20
CA LYS A 149 -18.10 -10.67 5.08
C LYS A 149 -19.19 -9.95 4.28
N VAL A 150 -18.79 -9.25 3.22
CA VAL A 150 -19.75 -8.53 2.37
C VAL A 150 -20.71 -9.50 1.68
N LYS A 151 -20.22 -10.65 1.21
CA LYS A 151 -21.08 -11.68 0.63
C LYS A 151 -22.05 -12.24 1.64
N LEU A 152 -21.59 -12.50 2.87
CA LEU A 152 -22.44 -13.03 3.92
C LEU A 152 -23.55 -12.05 4.33
N ASP A 153 -23.27 -10.76 4.26
CA ASP A 153 -24.22 -9.72 4.61
C ASP A 153 -25.18 -9.38 3.45
N GLY A 154 -25.03 -10.03 2.30
CA GLY A 154 -25.87 -9.75 1.14
C GLY A 154 -25.65 -8.41 0.49
N LYS A 155 -24.54 -7.74 0.79
CA LYS A 155 -24.21 -6.40 0.27
C LYS A 155 -23.34 -6.47 -0.98
N GLU A 156 -23.60 -7.42 -1.86
CA GLU A 156 -22.78 -7.62 -3.06
C GLU A 156 -22.70 -6.38 -3.94
N ARG A 157 -23.72 -5.53 -3.91
CA ARG A 157 -23.75 -4.30 -4.71
C ARG A 157 -22.79 -3.22 -4.22
N ALA A 158 -22.32 -3.33 -2.99
CA ALA A 158 -21.39 -2.38 -2.39
C ALA A 158 -19.94 -2.80 -2.54
N ILE A 159 -19.65 -3.94 -3.18
CA ILE A 159 -18.29 -4.41 -3.34
C ILE A 159 -17.59 -3.54 -4.37
N LYS A 160 -16.74 -2.64 -3.91
CA LYS A 160 -15.77 -2.00 -4.76
C LYS A 160 -14.78 -3.07 -5.21
N LYS A 161 -14.37 -3.03 -6.47
CA LYS A 161 -13.33 -3.94 -6.94
C LYS A 161 -12.02 -3.54 -6.29
N PHE A 162 -11.63 -4.29 -5.27
CA PHE A 162 -10.31 -4.11 -4.67
C PHE A 162 -9.31 -4.93 -5.46
N ALA A 163 -8.14 -4.38 -5.67
CA ALA A 163 -7.08 -5.07 -6.35
C ALA A 163 -5.81 -5.06 -5.51
N ILE A 164 -5.29 -6.24 -5.23
CA ILE A 164 -3.96 -6.37 -4.64
C ILE A 164 -3.11 -7.08 -5.69
N ASP A 165 -2.04 -6.42 -6.08
CA ASP A 165 -1.13 -6.98 -7.08
C ASP A 165 -0.12 -7.87 -6.38
N LEU A 166 -0.32 -9.18 -6.49
CA LEU A 166 0.54 -10.19 -5.88
C LEU A 166 1.67 -10.63 -6.81
N ARG A 167 1.75 -10.05 -8.01
CA ARG A 167 2.83 -10.38 -8.94
C ARG A 167 4.18 -9.95 -8.35
N THR A 168 5.21 -10.76 -8.61
CA THR A 168 6.57 -10.37 -8.28
C THR A 168 7.01 -9.21 -9.17
N PRO A 169 8.06 -8.46 -8.78
CA PRO A 169 8.58 -7.41 -9.67
C PRO A 169 8.93 -7.91 -11.06
N GLU A 170 9.45 -9.13 -11.16
CA GLU A 170 9.78 -9.75 -12.46
C GLU A 170 8.52 -10.01 -13.30
N GLU A 171 7.46 -10.51 -12.67
CA GLU A 171 6.17 -10.73 -13.33
C GLU A 171 5.53 -9.42 -13.76
N GLN A 172 5.65 -8.37 -12.95
CA GLN A 172 5.15 -7.06 -13.28
C GLN A 172 5.86 -6.48 -14.51
N ALA A 173 7.18 -6.63 -14.58
CA ALA A 173 7.96 -6.15 -15.71
C ALA A 173 7.56 -6.87 -16.99
N ALA A 174 7.38 -8.20 -16.95
CA ALA A 174 6.94 -8.97 -18.10
C ALA A 174 5.56 -8.55 -18.60
N ALA A 175 4.62 -8.31 -17.67
CA ALA A 175 3.27 -7.84 -18.01
C ALA A 175 3.29 -6.43 -18.60
N SER A 176 4.17 -5.56 -18.07
CA SER A 176 4.31 -4.20 -18.58
C SER A 176 4.77 -4.17 -20.04
N ASP A 177 5.70 -5.07 -20.41
CA ASP A 177 6.16 -5.18 -21.80
C ASP A 177 5.04 -5.61 -22.74
N GLY A 178 4.07 -6.37 -22.25
CA GLY A 178 2.90 -6.79 -23.02
C GLY A 178 1.77 -5.78 -23.06
N GLU A 179 1.76 -4.80 -22.19
CA GLU A 179 0.70 -3.81 -22.06
C GLU A 179 1.01 -2.47 -22.71
N THR A 180 2.04 -2.41 -23.56
CA THR A 180 2.48 -1.15 -24.15
C THR A 180 1.54 -0.59 -25.22
N GLU A 181 0.43 -1.21 -25.42
CA GLU A 181 -0.53 -0.80 -26.43
C GLU A 181 -1.80 -0.24 -25.87
N ALA A 182 -1.76 0.68 -25.08
CA ALA A 182 -3.04 1.20 -24.63
C ALA A 182 -3.53 2.36 -25.47
#